data_688c8a0b8b387fe83c2698f660f562ed
#
_entry.id   688c8a0b8b387fe83c2698f660f562ed
#
_cell.length_a   1.000
_cell.length_b   1.000
_cell.length_c   1.000
_cell.angle_alpha   90.00
_cell.angle_beta   90.00
_cell.angle_gamma   90.00
#
_symmetry.space_group_name_H-M   'P 1'
#
loop_
_entity.id
_entity.type
_entity.pdbx_description
1 polymer ?
#
loop_
_entity_poly.entity_id
_entity_poly.type
_entity_poly.pdbx_seq_one_letter_code
_entity_poly.pdbx_strand_id
1 'polypeptide(L)'
;EYPIASYRNQFGTVFQDFQLFSETVAENIMVKRPLSGQQRKDAETALQKADMLERINDLPNKMDTLVGREFAPDGAVFSGGETQKLAIARAIAKDAPVLILDEPSSALDPIAENKMFETIFDSFRDKTVIYILHRLSSATFADRIYLLENGQIAEQGTHSELIAQNGKYADMFHKQAEKYIS
;
A
#
# COMPACT_ATOMS: atom_id res chain seq x y z
N GLU A 1 -24.44 18.29 4.76
CA GLU A 1 -23.30 17.71 5.52
C GLU A 1 -23.31 16.21 5.34
N TYR A 2 -22.18 15.62 4.95
CA TYR A 2 -22.06 14.17 4.86
C TYR A 2 -21.75 13.58 6.25
N PRO A 3 -22.36 12.45 6.65
CA PRO A 3 -21.96 11.74 7.87
C PRO A 3 -20.48 11.36 7.81
N ILE A 4 -19.73 11.57 8.89
CA ILE A 4 -18.29 11.30 8.96
C ILE A 4 -17.97 9.86 8.54
N ALA A 5 -18.81 8.89 8.94
CA ALA A 5 -18.64 7.48 8.57
C ALA A 5 -18.72 7.27 7.04
N SER A 6 -19.71 7.91 6.39
CA SER A 6 -19.86 7.84 4.92
C SER A 6 -18.66 8.48 4.21
N TYR A 7 -18.14 9.58 4.73
CA TYR A 7 -16.94 10.23 4.20
C TYR A 7 -15.71 9.32 4.33
N ARG A 8 -15.47 8.75 5.52
CA ARG A 8 -14.32 7.83 5.76
C ARG A 8 -14.38 6.57 4.91
N ASN A 9 -15.56 6.12 4.51
CA ASN A 9 -15.71 4.96 3.65
C ASN A 9 -15.24 5.21 2.21
N GLN A 10 -15.10 6.48 1.80
CA GLN A 10 -14.59 6.83 0.47
C GLN A 10 -13.07 6.64 0.36
N PHE A 11 -12.34 6.48 1.46
CA PHE A 11 -10.89 6.43 1.46
C PHE A 11 -10.38 5.09 2.00
N GLY A 12 -9.52 4.42 1.23
CA GLY A 12 -8.59 3.42 1.71
C GLY A 12 -7.26 4.09 2.01
N THR A 13 -6.61 3.76 3.13
CA THR A 13 -5.34 4.39 3.50
C THR A 13 -4.32 3.33 3.92
N VAL A 14 -3.09 3.48 3.44
CA VAL A 14 -1.91 2.79 3.95
C VAL A 14 -0.93 3.85 4.41
N PHE A 15 -0.69 3.93 5.71
CA PHE A 15 0.25 4.87 6.30
C PHE A 15 1.64 4.25 6.41
N GLN A 16 2.68 5.09 6.54
CA GLN A 16 4.06 4.67 6.75
C GLN A 16 4.19 3.78 8.02
N ASP A 17 3.51 4.16 9.10
CA ASP A 17 3.52 3.46 10.39
C ASP A 17 2.30 2.53 10.56
N PHE A 18 1.98 1.75 9.50
CA PHE A 18 0.88 0.80 9.63
C PHE A 18 1.22 -0.30 10.64
N GLN A 19 0.20 -0.72 11.40
CA GLN A 19 0.33 -1.79 12.37
C GLN A 19 -0.69 -2.89 12.12
N LEU A 20 -0.28 -4.12 12.46
CA LEU A 20 -1.18 -5.25 12.56
C LEU A 20 -1.69 -5.34 14.00
N PHE A 21 -2.95 -5.74 14.12
CA PHE A 21 -3.59 -5.96 15.40
C PHE A 21 -3.32 -7.39 15.89
N SER A 22 -3.32 -7.63 17.20
CA SER A 22 -3.24 -8.97 17.81
C SER A 22 -4.56 -9.75 17.63
N GLU A 23 -5.01 -9.84 16.38
CA GLU A 23 -6.22 -10.51 15.90
C GLU A 23 -5.82 -11.54 14.84
N THR A 24 -6.78 -12.31 14.31
CA THR A 24 -6.48 -13.24 13.20
C THR A 24 -6.06 -12.48 11.94
N VAL A 25 -5.37 -13.15 11.03
CA VAL A 25 -5.02 -12.56 9.72
C VAL A 25 -6.28 -12.05 9.01
N ALA A 26 -7.35 -12.84 8.95
CA ALA A 26 -8.58 -12.44 8.29
C ALA A 26 -9.21 -11.18 8.92
N GLU A 27 -9.23 -11.08 10.24
CA GLU A 27 -9.74 -9.90 10.95
C GLU A 27 -8.84 -8.67 10.76
N ASN A 28 -7.53 -8.88 10.64
CA ASN A 28 -6.59 -7.82 10.28
C ASN A 28 -6.87 -7.25 8.89
N ILE A 29 -7.19 -8.10 7.90
CA ILE A 29 -7.49 -7.65 6.54
C ILE A 29 -8.84 -6.92 6.48
N MET A 30 -9.88 -7.46 7.12
CA MET A 30 -11.23 -6.90 7.06
C MET A 30 -11.49 -5.78 8.06
N VAL A 31 -10.63 -5.64 9.09
CA VAL A 31 -10.80 -4.70 10.22
C VAL A 31 -12.20 -4.81 10.83
N LYS A 32 -12.68 -6.04 11.00
CA LYS A 32 -14.02 -6.34 11.47
C LYS A 32 -14.10 -7.73 12.08
N ARG A 33 -15.00 -7.92 13.05
CA ARG A 33 -15.42 -9.21 13.57
C ARG A 33 -16.86 -9.18 14.13
N PRO A 34 -17.59 -10.34 14.10
CA PRO A 34 -17.20 -11.56 13.40
C PRO A 34 -17.27 -11.37 11.87
N LEU A 35 -16.56 -12.19 11.12
CA LEU A 35 -16.58 -12.15 9.66
C LEU A 35 -17.66 -13.06 9.09
N SER A 36 -18.42 -12.55 8.12
CA SER A 36 -19.31 -13.36 7.30
C SER A 36 -18.52 -14.25 6.32
N GLY A 37 -19.16 -15.26 5.76
CA GLY A 37 -18.54 -16.10 4.74
C GLY A 37 -18.08 -15.32 3.51
N GLN A 38 -18.82 -14.27 3.10
CA GLN A 38 -18.40 -13.40 2.00
C GLN A 38 -17.14 -12.60 2.35
N GLN A 39 -17.10 -12.00 3.54
CA GLN A 39 -15.92 -11.24 3.98
C GLN A 39 -14.65 -12.10 4.08
N ARG A 40 -14.78 -13.39 4.42
CA ARG A 40 -13.64 -14.31 4.37
C ARG A 40 -13.13 -14.52 2.95
N LYS A 41 -14.01 -14.63 1.96
CA LYS A 41 -13.64 -14.74 0.55
C LYS A 41 -13.00 -13.44 0.05
N ASP A 42 -13.52 -12.29 0.49
CA ASP A 42 -12.95 -11.00 0.14
C ASP A 42 -11.53 -10.84 0.72
N ALA A 43 -11.32 -11.28 1.98
CA ALA A 43 -10.00 -11.32 2.60
C ALA A 43 -9.03 -12.26 1.84
N GLU A 44 -9.48 -13.45 1.45
CA GLU A 44 -8.69 -14.40 0.67
C GLU A 44 -8.30 -13.82 -0.70
N THR A 45 -9.24 -13.20 -1.39
CA THR A 45 -8.98 -12.51 -2.67
C THR A 45 -7.98 -11.36 -2.51
N ALA A 46 -8.10 -10.58 -1.45
CA ALA A 46 -7.18 -9.49 -1.16
C ALA A 46 -5.76 -10.01 -0.85
N LEU A 47 -5.64 -11.09 -0.07
CA LEU A 47 -4.38 -11.75 0.22
C LEU A 47 -3.74 -12.33 -1.04
N GLN A 48 -4.53 -12.91 -1.93
CA GLN A 48 -4.04 -13.41 -3.21
C GLN A 48 -3.47 -12.29 -4.07
N LYS A 49 -4.18 -11.17 -4.21
CA LYS A 49 -3.72 -10.00 -4.95
C LYS A 49 -2.44 -9.40 -4.35
N ALA A 50 -2.34 -9.36 -3.02
CA ALA A 50 -1.15 -8.87 -2.33
C ALA A 50 0.02 -9.86 -2.29
N ASP A 51 -0.06 -11.00 -2.97
CA ASP A 51 0.99 -12.03 -3.00
C ASP A 51 1.34 -12.55 -1.57
N MET A 52 0.30 -12.78 -0.77
CA MET A 52 0.41 -13.28 0.60
C MET A 52 -0.36 -14.58 0.85
N LEU A 53 -1.24 -15.00 -0.06
CA LEU A 53 -2.14 -16.12 0.20
C LEU A 53 -1.39 -17.43 0.45
N GLU A 54 -0.34 -17.74 -0.33
CA GLU A 54 0.46 -18.96 -0.14
C GLU A 54 1.13 -18.94 1.23
N ARG A 55 1.79 -17.82 1.58
CA ARG A 55 2.42 -17.64 2.90
C ARG A 55 1.44 -17.82 4.06
N ILE A 56 0.20 -17.34 3.91
CA ILE A 56 -0.85 -17.49 4.92
C ILE A 56 -1.36 -18.94 4.98
N ASN A 57 -1.46 -19.61 3.85
CA ASN A 57 -1.91 -21.03 3.81
C ASN A 57 -0.91 -22.00 4.44
N ASP A 58 0.37 -21.61 4.53
CA ASP A 58 1.42 -22.38 5.23
C ASP A 58 1.36 -22.24 6.76
N LEU A 59 0.56 -21.31 7.29
CA LEU A 59 0.36 -21.17 8.73
C LEU A 59 -0.55 -22.26 9.28
N PRO A 60 -0.36 -22.71 10.53
CA PRO A 60 -1.12 -23.82 11.14
C PRO A 60 -2.63 -23.64 11.05
N ASN A 61 -3.13 -22.43 11.30
CA ASN A 61 -4.54 -22.08 11.25
C ASN A 61 -4.89 -21.18 10.06
N LYS A 62 -4.01 -21.09 9.04
CA LYS A 62 -4.21 -20.26 7.85
C LYS A 62 -4.64 -18.84 8.20
N MET A 63 -5.72 -18.34 7.62
CA MET A 63 -6.25 -16.99 7.89
C MET A 63 -6.79 -16.83 9.33
N ASP A 64 -7.02 -17.90 10.07
CA ASP A 64 -7.44 -17.86 11.48
C ASP A 64 -6.23 -17.85 12.45
N THR A 65 -5.00 -17.85 11.94
CA THR A 65 -3.80 -17.68 12.76
C THR A 65 -3.77 -16.27 13.36
N LEU A 66 -3.55 -16.18 14.67
CA LEU A 66 -3.35 -14.89 15.36
C LEU A 66 -2.04 -14.23 14.92
N VAL A 67 -2.06 -12.92 14.79
CA VAL A 67 -0.88 -12.11 14.49
C VAL A 67 -0.17 -11.73 15.78
N GLY A 68 1.14 -11.96 15.82
CA GLY A 68 1.96 -11.71 17.01
C GLY A 68 1.95 -12.87 18.00
N ARG A 69 2.97 -12.89 18.85
CA ARG A 69 3.14 -13.93 19.88
C ARG A 69 2.80 -13.46 21.31
N GLU A 70 2.31 -12.24 21.44
CA GLU A 70 1.99 -11.65 22.74
C GLU A 70 0.87 -12.41 23.47
N PHE A 71 -0.12 -12.92 22.71
CA PHE A 71 -1.28 -13.60 23.26
C PHE A 71 -1.43 -15.06 22.80
N ALA A 72 -0.61 -15.49 21.84
CA ALA A 72 -0.62 -16.85 21.30
C ALA A 72 0.81 -17.29 20.97
N PRO A 73 1.36 -18.32 21.66
CA PRO A 73 2.71 -18.83 21.40
C PRO A 73 2.94 -19.28 19.95
N ASP A 74 1.86 -19.77 19.29
CA ASP A 74 1.81 -20.20 17.89
C ASP A 74 1.40 -19.09 16.92
N GLY A 75 1.29 -17.85 17.40
CA GLY A 75 0.95 -16.68 16.60
C GLY A 75 2.02 -16.38 15.53
N ALA A 76 1.55 -15.90 14.37
CA ALA A 76 2.42 -15.60 13.24
C ALA A 76 3.14 -14.26 13.45
N VAL A 77 4.45 -14.26 13.16
CA VAL A 77 5.26 -13.05 13.07
C VAL A 77 5.61 -12.83 11.60
N PHE A 78 5.38 -11.61 11.12
CA PHE A 78 5.63 -11.21 9.74
C PHE A 78 6.85 -10.30 9.66
N SER A 79 7.64 -10.44 8.59
CA SER A 79 8.69 -9.47 8.25
C SER A 79 8.10 -8.12 7.89
N GLY A 80 8.93 -7.06 7.85
CA GLY A 80 8.47 -5.72 7.45
C GLY A 80 7.79 -5.71 6.08
N GLY A 81 8.37 -6.41 5.10
CA GLY A 81 7.78 -6.53 3.75
C GLY A 81 6.47 -7.33 3.73
N GLU A 82 6.35 -8.43 4.49
CA GLU A 82 5.12 -9.19 4.61
C GLU A 82 4.03 -8.36 5.31
N THR A 83 4.38 -7.64 6.37
CA THR A 83 3.46 -6.75 7.09
C THR A 83 2.94 -5.65 6.17
N GLN A 84 3.79 -5.10 5.31
CA GLN A 84 3.41 -4.11 4.29
C GLN A 84 2.45 -4.68 3.26
N LYS A 85 2.70 -5.89 2.75
CA LYS A 85 1.78 -6.59 1.85
C LYS A 85 0.41 -6.85 2.52
N LEU A 86 0.38 -7.16 3.81
CA LEU A 86 -0.87 -7.29 4.56
C LEU A 86 -1.63 -5.96 4.69
N ALA A 87 -0.92 -4.83 4.87
CA ALA A 87 -1.54 -3.51 4.86
C ALA A 87 -2.15 -3.16 3.50
N ILE A 88 -1.49 -3.55 2.40
CA ILE A 88 -2.02 -3.40 1.03
C ILE A 88 -3.24 -4.31 0.83
N ALA A 89 -3.20 -5.57 1.29
CA ALA A 89 -4.34 -6.47 1.24
C ALA A 89 -5.56 -5.87 1.99
N ARG A 90 -5.34 -5.23 3.14
CA ARG A 90 -6.38 -4.48 3.88
C ARG A 90 -6.99 -3.36 3.04
N ALA A 91 -6.16 -2.59 2.34
CA ALA A 91 -6.64 -1.52 1.45
C ALA A 91 -7.44 -2.06 0.26
N ILE A 92 -6.99 -3.18 -0.33
CA ILE A 92 -7.70 -3.89 -1.42
C ILE A 92 -9.06 -4.40 -0.92
N ALA A 93 -9.10 -5.05 0.25
CA ALA A 93 -10.33 -5.58 0.84
C ALA A 93 -11.36 -4.50 1.19
N LYS A 94 -10.89 -3.30 1.54
CA LYS A 94 -11.77 -2.13 1.79
C LYS A 94 -12.47 -1.65 0.53
N ASP A 95 -11.87 -1.82 -0.62
CA ASP A 95 -12.41 -1.51 -1.95
C ASP A 95 -12.93 -0.05 -2.10
N ALA A 96 -12.27 0.90 -1.44
CA ALA A 96 -12.66 2.31 -1.44
C ALA A 96 -12.42 2.99 -2.81
N PRO A 97 -13.23 4.02 -3.19
CA PRO A 97 -13.04 4.76 -4.44
C PRO A 97 -11.72 5.53 -4.53
N VAL A 98 -11.16 5.95 -3.39
CA VAL A 98 -9.89 6.67 -3.31
C VAL A 98 -8.93 5.91 -2.42
N LEU A 99 -7.74 5.62 -2.91
CA LEU A 99 -6.65 5.03 -2.15
C LEU A 99 -5.58 6.08 -1.88
N ILE A 100 -5.16 6.21 -0.62
CA ILE A 100 -4.06 7.08 -0.21
C ILE A 100 -2.94 6.19 0.35
N LEU A 101 -1.75 6.31 -0.21
CA LEU A 101 -0.56 5.58 0.18
C LEU A 101 0.50 6.57 0.64
N ASP A 102 0.93 6.46 1.88
CA ASP A 102 1.98 7.29 2.45
C ASP A 102 3.25 6.45 2.62
N GLU A 103 4.22 6.66 1.74
CA GLU A 103 5.50 5.93 1.66
C GLU A 103 5.34 4.39 1.71
N PRO A 104 4.50 3.80 0.85
CA PRO A 104 4.12 2.39 0.97
C PRO A 104 5.25 1.41 0.67
N SER A 105 6.42 1.87 0.22
CA SER A 105 7.55 1.04 -0.19
C SER A 105 8.78 1.15 0.70
N SER A 106 8.70 1.86 1.83
CA SER A 106 9.86 2.17 2.69
C SER A 106 10.65 0.95 3.17
N ALA A 107 10.00 -0.21 3.34
CA ALA A 107 10.60 -1.46 3.79
C ALA A 107 10.92 -2.47 2.66
N LEU A 108 10.72 -2.08 1.39
CA LEU A 108 10.88 -2.96 0.22
C LEU A 108 12.16 -2.66 -0.56
N ASP A 109 12.73 -3.71 -1.15
CA ASP A 109 13.73 -3.57 -2.20
C ASP A 109 13.07 -3.08 -3.52
N PRO A 110 13.85 -2.60 -4.51
CA PRO A 110 13.29 -2.03 -5.75
C PRO A 110 12.43 -2.99 -6.56
N ILE A 111 12.72 -4.29 -6.55
CA ILE A 111 11.96 -5.31 -7.30
C ILE A 111 10.61 -5.53 -6.63
N ALA A 112 10.61 -5.71 -5.31
CA ALA A 112 9.40 -5.87 -4.52
C ALA A 112 8.52 -4.60 -4.57
N GLU A 113 9.14 -3.40 -4.59
CA GLU A 113 8.45 -2.13 -4.77
C GLU A 113 7.70 -2.07 -6.10
N ASN A 114 8.36 -2.38 -7.23
CA ASN A 114 7.71 -2.39 -8.55
C ASN A 114 6.52 -3.36 -8.59
N LYS A 115 6.71 -4.59 -8.09
CA LYS A 115 5.63 -5.58 -8.03
C LYS A 115 4.45 -5.11 -7.17
N MET A 116 4.74 -4.42 -6.07
CA MET A 116 3.71 -3.82 -5.22
C MET A 116 2.90 -2.76 -5.97
N PHE A 117 3.56 -1.84 -6.68
CA PHE A 117 2.87 -0.80 -7.46
C PHE A 117 2.05 -1.41 -8.59
N GLU A 118 2.56 -2.39 -9.35
CA GLU A 118 1.79 -3.13 -10.34
C GLU A 118 0.51 -3.72 -9.74
N THR A 119 0.63 -4.38 -8.58
CA THR A 119 -0.52 -4.93 -7.85
C THR A 119 -1.56 -3.87 -7.48
N ILE A 120 -1.09 -2.72 -6.99
CA ILE A 120 -1.97 -1.60 -6.61
C ILE A 120 -2.68 -1.05 -7.84
N PHE A 121 -1.95 -0.75 -8.93
CA PHE A 121 -2.55 -0.18 -10.14
C PHE A 121 -3.54 -1.14 -10.80
N ASP A 122 -3.25 -2.44 -10.84
CA ASP A 122 -4.19 -3.44 -11.34
C ASP A 122 -5.45 -3.55 -10.46
N SER A 123 -5.30 -3.46 -9.14
CA SER A 123 -6.43 -3.56 -8.20
C SER A 123 -7.29 -2.29 -8.14
N PHE A 124 -6.73 -1.13 -8.50
CA PHE A 124 -7.38 0.18 -8.39
C PHE A 124 -7.46 0.91 -9.73
N ARG A 125 -7.44 0.20 -10.86
CA ARG A 125 -7.40 0.75 -12.24
C ARG A 125 -8.49 1.80 -12.51
N ASP A 126 -9.70 1.59 -11.99
CA ASP A 126 -10.86 2.47 -12.19
C ASP A 126 -11.09 3.43 -11.00
N LYS A 127 -10.06 3.64 -10.17
CA LYS A 127 -10.14 4.42 -8.94
C LYS A 127 -9.07 5.50 -8.89
N THR A 128 -9.22 6.42 -7.96
CA THR A 128 -8.20 7.43 -7.70
C THR A 128 -7.17 6.88 -6.72
N VAL A 129 -5.89 6.88 -7.12
CA VAL A 129 -4.77 6.53 -6.26
C VAL A 129 -3.91 7.78 -6.03
N ILE A 130 -3.75 8.16 -4.78
CA ILE A 130 -2.85 9.25 -4.36
C ILE A 130 -1.73 8.59 -3.57
N TYR A 131 -0.48 8.78 -3.99
CA TYR A 131 0.65 8.23 -3.27
C TYR A 131 1.75 9.27 -3.04
N ILE A 132 2.31 9.24 -1.83
CA ILE A 132 3.42 10.08 -1.41
C ILE A 132 4.68 9.23 -1.50
N LEU A 133 5.70 9.75 -2.16
CA LEU A 133 6.92 9.02 -2.47
C LEU A 133 8.16 9.80 -2.05
N HIS A 134 9.15 9.06 -1.57
CA HIS A 134 10.54 9.52 -1.47
C HIS A 134 11.43 8.99 -2.62
N ARG A 135 11.05 7.86 -3.22
CA ARG A 135 11.76 7.27 -4.36
C ARG A 135 11.07 7.69 -5.66
N LEU A 136 11.75 8.53 -6.45
CA LEU A 136 11.18 9.08 -7.68
C LEU A 136 11.07 8.07 -8.81
N SER A 137 11.75 6.91 -8.74
CA SER A 137 11.59 5.81 -9.70
C SER A 137 10.13 5.39 -9.85
N SER A 138 9.40 5.33 -8.74
CA SER A 138 7.99 4.95 -8.73
C SER A 138 7.05 6.07 -9.15
N ALA A 139 7.52 7.32 -9.23
CA ALA A 139 6.72 8.44 -9.73
C ALA A 139 6.39 8.31 -11.23
N THR A 140 7.16 7.51 -11.98
CA THR A 140 6.93 7.25 -13.40
C THR A 140 5.61 6.54 -13.70
N PHE A 141 5.00 5.88 -12.71
CA PHE A 141 3.70 5.22 -12.82
C PHE A 141 2.52 6.19 -12.70
N ALA A 142 2.75 7.44 -12.23
CA ALA A 142 1.67 8.39 -12.00
C ALA A 142 1.19 9.07 -13.29
N ASP A 143 -0.13 9.21 -13.44
CA ASP A 143 -0.72 10.04 -14.49
C ASP A 143 -0.39 11.52 -14.29
N ARG A 144 -0.23 11.94 -13.01
CA ARG A 144 0.12 13.31 -12.65
C ARG A 144 0.93 13.38 -11.37
N ILE A 145 1.97 14.20 -11.40
CA ILE A 145 2.90 14.41 -10.30
C ILE A 145 2.75 15.85 -9.79
N TYR A 146 2.78 16.03 -8.48
CA TYR A 146 2.82 17.32 -7.81
C TYR A 146 4.05 17.37 -6.92
N LEU A 147 5.00 18.24 -7.23
CA LEU A 147 6.15 18.51 -6.39
C LEU A 147 5.78 19.60 -5.38
N LEU A 148 5.83 19.25 -4.11
CA LEU A 148 5.52 20.17 -3.00
C LEU A 148 6.81 20.74 -2.41
N GLU A 149 6.85 22.06 -2.22
CA GLU A 149 7.94 22.75 -1.56
C GLU A 149 7.38 23.88 -0.69
N ASN A 150 7.82 23.98 0.56
CA ASN A 150 7.39 25.01 1.51
C ASN A 150 5.85 25.16 1.61
N GLY A 151 5.11 24.02 1.53
CA GLY A 151 3.66 24.02 1.60
C GLY A 151 2.94 24.48 0.33
N GLN A 152 3.65 24.65 -0.78
CA GLN A 152 3.10 25.05 -2.07
C GLN A 152 3.45 24.04 -3.16
N ILE A 153 2.64 23.98 -4.21
CA ILE A 153 2.95 23.21 -5.42
C ILE A 153 4.01 24.00 -6.21
N ALA A 154 5.24 23.50 -6.22
CA ALA A 154 6.35 24.08 -6.96
C ALA A 154 6.30 23.71 -8.44
N GLU A 155 6.03 22.43 -8.74
CA GLU A 155 5.94 21.90 -10.11
C GLU A 155 4.80 20.89 -10.19
N GLN A 156 4.18 20.76 -11.36
CA GLN A 156 3.16 19.75 -11.61
C GLN A 156 3.13 19.35 -13.09
N GLY A 157 2.90 18.08 -13.35
CA GLY A 157 2.83 17.54 -14.70
C GLY A 157 2.93 16.02 -14.73
N THR A 158 3.04 15.44 -15.90
CA THR A 158 3.48 14.06 -16.11
C THR A 158 4.98 13.95 -15.89
N HIS A 159 5.48 12.72 -15.69
CA HIS A 159 6.93 12.49 -15.61
C HIS A 159 7.70 13.10 -16.79
N SER A 160 7.23 12.83 -18.01
CA SER A 160 7.88 13.32 -19.24
C SER A 160 7.89 14.85 -19.35
N GLU A 161 6.79 15.51 -18.98
CA GLU A 161 6.71 16.98 -18.95
C GLU A 161 7.68 17.59 -17.95
N LEU A 162 7.74 17.03 -16.74
CA LEU A 162 8.61 17.53 -15.68
C LEU A 162 10.10 17.31 -15.98
N ILE A 163 10.45 16.17 -16.60
CA ILE A 163 11.84 15.94 -17.07
C ILE A 163 12.19 16.94 -18.15
N ALA A 164 11.29 17.18 -19.14
CA ALA A 164 11.52 18.14 -20.23
C ALA A 164 11.64 19.59 -19.76
N GLN A 165 10.98 19.98 -18.67
CA GLN A 165 11.10 21.29 -18.03
C GLN A 165 12.48 21.52 -17.43
N ASN A 166 13.26 20.46 -17.16
CA ASN A 166 14.58 20.50 -16.53
C ASN A 166 14.61 21.32 -15.23
N GLY A 167 13.53 21.23 -14.44
CA GLY A 167 13.31 21.90 -13.17
C GLY A 167 13.80 21.08 -11.98
N LYS A 168 13.25 21.39 -10.80
CA LYS A 168 13.61 20.70 -9.55
C LYS A 168 13.32 19.22 -9.56
N TYR A 169 12.17 18.83 -10.13
CA TYR A 169 11.81 17.41 -10.28
C TYR A 169 12.87 16.67 -11.08
N ALA A 170 13.27 17.21 -12.24
CA ALA A 170 14.29 16.59 -13.10
C ALA A 170 15.63 16.47 -12.36
N ASP A 171 16.07 17.52 -11.68
CA ASP A 171 17.31 17.51 -10.87
C ASP A 171 17.27 16.44 -9.77
N MET A 172 16.16 16.35 -9.04
CA MET A 172 15.97 15.33 -8.00
C MET A 172 15.96 13.91 -8.58
N PHE A 173 15.27 13.71 -9.71
CA PHE A 173 15.19 12.42 -10.39
C PHE A 173 16.58 11.95 -10.83
N HIS A 174 17.36 12.79 -11.51
CA HIS A 174 18.72 12.47 -11.95
C HIS A 174 19.66 12.17 -10.78
N LYS A 175 19.63 12.97 -9.72
CA LYS A 175 20.42 12.74 -8.52
C LYS A 175 20.10 11.43 -7.81
N GLN A 176 18.82 11.01 -7.83
CA GLN A 176 18.47 9.70 -7.29
C GLN A 176 18.94 8.56 -8.20
N ALA A 177 18.81 8.70 -9.52
CA ALA A 177 19.26 7.69 -10.48
C ALA A 177 20.78 7.43 -10.40
N GLU A 178 21.59 8.47 -10.24
CA GLU A 178 23.04 8.37 -10.08
C GLU A 178 23.46 7.49 -8.88
N LYS A 179 22.72 7.55 -7.78
CA LYS A 179 22.99 6.72 -6.59
C LYS A 179 22.76 5.22 -6.78
N TYR A 180 22.06 4.81 -7.82
CA TYR A 180 21.82 3.41 -8.13
C TYR A 180 22.78 2.85 -9.19
N ILE A 181 23.62 3.70 -9.81
CA ILE A 181 24.57 3.31 -10.86
C ILE A 181 26.01 3.24 -10.31
N SER A 182 26.26 3.83 -9.15
CA SER A 182 27.54 3.81 -8.43
C SER A 182 27.59 2.66 -7.42
#